data_5f653c3bcada52737c66443c5681e1eb
#
_entry.id   5f653c3bcada52737c66443c5681e1eb
#
_cell.length_a   1.000
_cell.length_b   1.000
_cell.length_c   1.000
_cell.angle_alpha   90.00
_cell.angle_beta   90.00
_cell.angle_gamma   90.00
#
_symmetry.space_group_name_H-M   'P 1'
#
loop_
_entity.id
_entity.type
_entity.pdbx_description
1 polymer ?
#
loop_
_entity_poly.entity_id
_entity_poly.type
_entity_poly.pdbx_seq_one_letter_code
_entity_poly.pdbx_strand_id
1 'polypeptide(L)'
;MKLENKNTIGFVGAPWTLLVYMINQQSPKKNVKKNFFDDEYLINRILLIIEKFLKIHIKNQVENGANVIQIFDSWAGLLEERDYPNFIYTPTLNLVNYVKSLNIPVICFPRDIKNYKEFCEIVKPDAVNIDYNVDPLTIQKNIKIPVQGGLDPKILLTDQENLKKETLKYLDIFKDHPYIFNLGHGILPETKPEMVEYLIKTIKDY
;
A
#
# COMPACT_ATOMS: atom_id res chain seq x y z
N MET A 1 12.47 22.82 -2.95
CA MET A 1 12.06 23.26 -1.58
C MET A 1 12.44 22.13 -0.62
N LYS A 2 13.41 22.31 0.26
CA LYS A 2 13.68 21.32 1.32
C LYS A 2 12.54 21.41 2.34
N LEU A 3 11.88 20.32 2.61
CA LEU A 3 10.89 20.21 3.69
C LEU A 3 11.66 20.10 5.01
N GLU A 4 11.94 21.24 5.63
CA GLU A 4 12.63 21.26 6.91
C GLU A 4 11.82 20.50 7.97
N ASN A 5 12.47 19.56 8.66
CA ASN A 5 11.90 18.72 9.71
C ASN A 5 10.74 17.78 9.31
N LYS A 6 10.66 17.36 8.03
CA LYS A 6 9.68 16.35 7.58
C LYS A 6 10.37 15.28 6.74
N ASN A 7 9.88 14.05 6.87
CA ASN A 7 10.31 12.95 6.03
C ASN A 7 9.48 12.91 4.73
N THR A 8 10.12 12.47 3.66
CA THR A 8 9.48 12.30 2.36
C THR A 8 9.30 10.81 2.08
N ILE A 9 8.06 10.41 1.78
CA ILE A 9 7.76 9.07 1.29
C ILE A 9 7.74 9.12 -0.23
N GLY A 10 8.75 8.50 -0.87
CA GLY A 10 8.72 8.19 -2.29
C GLY A 10 7.80 7.00 -2.54
N PHE A 11 7.25 6.87 -3.75
CA PHE A 11 6.36 5.75 -4.03
C PHE A 11 6.46 5.23 -5.46
N VAL A 12 6.07 3.96 -5.62
CA VAL A 12 5.96 3.29 -6.92
C VAL A 12 4.75 2.35 -6.94
N GLY A 13 4.19 2.11 -8.11
CA GLY A 13 3.28 0.97 -8.31
C GLY A 13 4.07 -0.34 -8.27
N ALA A 14 3.49 -1.40 -7.69
CA ALA A 14 4.06 -2.74 -7.77
C ALA A 14 4.08 -3.26 -9.21
N PRO A 15 4.98 -4.23 -9.55
CA PRO A 15 5.08 -4.75 -10.91
C PRO A 15 3.76 -5.27 -11.48
N TRP A 16 2.99 -6.01 -10.67
CA TRP A 16 1.67 -6.50 -11.05
C TRP A 16 0.69 -5.35 -11.37
N THR A 17 0.59 -4.37 -10.49
CA THR A 17 -0.29 -3.21 -10.69
C THR A 17 0.05 -2.46 -11.98
N LEU A 18 1.33 -2.24 -12.28
CA LEU A 18 1.74 -1.56 -13.51
C LEU A 18 1.42 -2.41 -14.74
N LEU A 19 1.66 -3.71 -14.67
CA LEU A 19 1.31 -4.64 -15.73
C LEU A 19 -0.18 -4.61 -16.06
N VAL A 20 -1.04 -4.62 -15.02
CA VAL A 20 -2.50 -4.51 -15.17
C VAL A 20 -2.90 -3.22 -15.89
N TYR A 21 -2.32 -2.07 -15.52
CA TYR A 21 -2.58 -0.80 -16.21
C TYR A 21 -2.13 -0.82 -17.67
N MET A 22 -0.94 -1.36 -17.95
CA MET A 22 -0.39 -1.42 -19.32
C MET A 22 -1.28 -2.24 -20.24
N ILE A 23 -1.79 -3.38 -19.77
CA ILE A 23 -2.61 -4.28 -20.58
C ILE A 23 -4.04 -3.79 -20.75
N ASN A 24 -4.63 -3.30 -19.66
CA ASN A 24 -6.00 -2.78 -19.72
C ASN A 24 -6.08 -1.39 -20.38
N GLN A 25 -4.95 -0.66 -20.48
CA GLN A 25 -4.89 0.73 -20.96
C GLN A 25 -5.79 1.70 -20.17
N GLN A 26 -6.33 1.24 -19.05
CA GLN A 26 -7.20 1.98 -18.12
C GLN A 26 -7.25 1.25 -16.78
N SER A 27 -7.78 1.91 -15.75
CA SER A 27 -8.06 1.24 -14.47
C SER A 27 -9.01 0.06 -14.68
N PRO A 28 -8.68 -1.14 -14.20
CA PRO A 28 -9.59 -2.28 -14.26
C PRO A 28 -10.79 -2.01 -13.35
N LYS A 29 -12.01 -2.25 -13.85
CA LYS A 29 -13.21 -2.05 -13.03
C LYS A 29 -13.45 -3.21 -12.06
N LYS A 30 -13.24 -4.47 -12.51
CA LYS A 30 -13.46 -5.67 -11.69
C LYS A 30 -12.61 -6.89 -12.08
N ASN A 31 -12.08 -6.96 -13.31
CA ASN A 31 -11.39 -8.15 -13.80
C ASN A 31 -10.22 -7.77 -14.73
N VAL A 32 -9.17 -8.57 -14.69
CA VAL A 32 -8.14 -8.60 -15.74
C VAL A 32 -8.70 -9.35 -16.95
N LYS A 33 -8.34 -8.94 -18.18
CA LYS A 33 -8.78 -9.62 -19.41
C LYS A 33 -8.39 -11.11 -19.35
N LYS A 34 -9.32 -12.02 -19.67
CA LYS A 34 -9.12 -13.48 -19.56
C LYS A 34 -7.91 -14.02 -20.30
N ASN A 35 -7.60 -13.48 -21.48
CA ASN A 35 -6.48 -13.89 -22.32
C ASN A 35 -5.10 -13.46 -21.79
N PHE A 36 -5.08 -12.80 -20.64
CA PHE A 36 -3.87 -12.27 -20.03
C PHE A 36 -2.90 -13.36 -19.59
N PHE A 37 -3.43 -14.48 -19.10
CA PHE A 37 -2.64 -15.58 -18.55
C PHE A 37 -2.25 -16.65 -19.60
N ASP A 38 -2.60 -16.46 -20.87
CA ASP A 38 -2.37 -17.46 -21.91
C ASP A 38 -0.88 -17.62 -22.25
N ASP A 39 -0.05 -16.60 -21.98
CA ASP A 39 1.40 -16.64 -22.20
C ASP A 39 2.17 -16.22 -20.93
N GLU A 40 2.34 -17.16 -20.02
CA GLU A 40 3.05 -16.95 -18.75
C GLU A 40 4.52 -16.55 -18.98
N TYR A 41 5.17 -17.06 -20.02
CA TYR A 41 6.54 -16.69 -20.36
C TYR A 41 6.66 -15.20 -20.73
N LEU A 42 5.76 -14.71 -21.57
CA LEU A 42 5.72 -13.29 -21.95
C LEU A 42 5.45 -12.40 -20.75
N ILE A 43 4.49 -12.77 -19.89
CA ILE A 43 4.16 -12.03 -18.67
C ILE A 43 5.38 -11.91 -17.76
N ASN A 44 6.06 -13.02 -17.48
CA ASN A 44 7.24 -13.03 -16.62
C ASN A 44 8.35 -12.14 -17.19
N ARG A 45 8.57 -12.15 -18.50
CA ARG A 45 9.53 -11.24 -19.15
C ARG A 45 9.14 -9.77 -18.98
N ILE A 46 7.86 -9.43 -19.12
CA ILE A 46 7.39 -8.06 -18.95
C ILE A 46 7.57 -7.62 -17.49
N LEU A 47 7.23 -8.48 -16.52
CA LEU A 47 7.43 -8.19 -15.09
C LEU A 47 8.90 -7.91 -14.77
N LEU A 48 9.83 -8.68 -15.32
CA LEU A 48 11.28 -8.43 -15.15
C LEU A 48 11.72 -7.08 -15.73
N ILE A 49 11.16 -6.68 -16.88
CA ILE A 49 11.43 -5.36 -17.48
C ILE A 49 10.87 -4.26 -16.58
N ILE A 50 9.62 -4.38 -16.12
CA ILE A 50 8.99 -3.42 -15.20
C ILE A 50 9.83 -3.30 -13.92
N GLU A 51 10.24 -4.41 -13.31
CA GLU A 51 11.06 -4.44 -12.11
C GLU A 51 12.38 -3.67 -12.31
N LYS A 52 13.05 -3.85 -13.46
CA LYS A 52 14.28 -3.12 -13.80
C LYS A 52 14.06 -1.61 -13.82
N PHE A 53 12.99 -1.13 -14.47
CA PHE A 53 12.68 0.29 -14.51
C PHE A 53 12.24 0.84 -13.16
N LEU A 54 11.50 0.06 -12.38
CA LEU A 54 11.11 0.44 -11.02
C LEU A 54 12.34 0.62 -10.12
N LYS A 55 13.34 -0.26 -10.21
CA LYS A 55 14.60 -0.11 -9.46
C LYS A 55 15.32 1.20 -9.81
N ILE A 56 15.36 1.58 -11.08
CA ILE A 56 15.93 2.87 -11.52
C ILE A 56 15.11 4.03 -10.92
N HIS A 57 13.78 3.95 -11.01
CA HIS A 57 12.91 5.00 -10.48
C HIS A 57 13.01 5.15 -8.97
N ILE A 58 13.03 4.04 -8.22
CA ILE A 58 13.26 4.01 -6.77
C ILE A 58 14.60 4.68 -6.42
N LYS A 59 15.68 4.28 -7.11
CA LYS A 59 17.01 4.87 -6.89
C LYS A 59 16.99 6.38 -7.06
N ASN A 60 16.36 6.87 -8.15
CA ASN A 60 16.25 8.29 -8.40
C ASN A 60 15.48 9.03 -7.28
N GLN A 61 14.41 8.45 -6.73
CA GLN A 61 13.67 9.04 -5.61
C GLN A 61 14.55 9.10 -4.34
N VAL A 62 15.27 8.04 -4.03
CA VAL A 62 16.16 7.97 -2.87
C VAL A 62 17.30 8.98 -2.99
N GLU A 63 17.97 9.06 -4.14
CA GLU A 63 19.05 10.03 -4.40
C GLU A 63 18.56 11.49 -4.35
N ASN A 64 17.26 11.73 -4.56
CA ASN A 64 16.62 13.04 -4.44
C ASN A 64 15.90 13.27 -3.11
N GLY A 65 16.20 12.45 -2.09
CA GLY A 65 15.83 12.71 -0.70
C GLY A 65 14.59 11.99 -0.18
N ALA A 66 14.11 10.94 -0.85
CA ALA A 66 13.11 10.07 -0.25
C ALA A 66 13.72 9.33 0.95
N ASN A 67 13.03 9.39 2.10
CA ASN A 67 13.44 8.76 3.36
C ASN A 67 12.81 7.37 3.54
N VAL A 68 11.71 7.12 2.83
CA VAL A 68 10.94 5.87 2.85
C VAL A 68 10.43 5.63 1.42
N ILE A 69 10.34 4.38 1.00
CA ILE A 69 9.67 4.02 -0.25
C ILE A 69 8.37 3.26 0.07
N GLN A 70 7.26 3.64 -0.57
CA GLN A 70 6.01 2.90 -0.51
C GLN A 70 5.70 2.24 -1.84
N ILE A 71 5.45 0.91 -1.82
CA ILE A 71 5.10 0.10 -2.99
C ILE A 71 3.60 -0.17 -2.95
N PHE A 72 2.87 0.35 -3.95
CA PHE A 72 1.42 0.22 -4.07
C PHE A 72 1.04 -0.91 -5.02
N ASP A 73 0.49 -1.99 -4.49
CA ASP A 73 -0.13 -3.05 -5.30
C ASP A 73 -1.65 -2.96 -5.23
N SER A 74 -2.18 -1.93 -5.90
CA SER A 74 -3.60 -1.57 -5.87
C SER A 74 -4.52 -2.62 -6.50
N TRP A 75 -3.97 -3.56 -7.26
CA TRP A 75 -4.71 -4.60 -7.98
C TRP A 75 -4.33 -6.02 -7.55
N ALA A 76 -3.66 -6.18 -6.41
CA ALA A 76 -3.28 -7.49 -5.87
C ALA A 76 -4.51 -8.41 -5.69
N GLY A 77 -5.60 -7.88 -5.16
CA GLY A 77 -6.84 -8.63 -4.94
C GLY A 77 -7.61 -9.06 -6.19
N LEU A 78 -7.16 -8.68 -7.41
CA LEU A 78 -7.73 -9.19 -8.67
C LEU A 78 -7.26 -10.61 -9.00
N LEU A 79 -6.19 -11.08 -8.35
CA LEU A 79 -5.64 -12.43 -8.54
C LEU A 79 -6.29 -13.44 -7.61
N GLU A 80 -6.29 -14.69 -8.02
CA GLU A 80 -6.55 -15.82 -7.14
C GLU A 80 -5.30 -16.11 -6.28
N GLU A 81 -5.48 -16.64 -5.07
CA GLU A 81 -4.38 -16.89 -4.13
C GLU A 81 -3.26 -17.77 -4.72
N ARG A 82 -3.61 -18.73 -5.57
CA ARG A 82 -2.65 -19.60 -6.27
C ARG A 82 -1.64 -18.83 -7.13
N ASP A 83 -1.99 -17.63 -7.58
CA ASP A 83 -1.19 -16.79 -8.47
C ASP A 83 -0.34 -15.77 -7.70
N TYR A 84 -0.62 -15.57 -6.40
CA TYR A 84 0.12 -14.62 -5.55
C TYR A 84 1.63 -14.86 -5.53
N PRO A 85 2.16 -16.10 -5.42
CA PRO A 85 3.60 -16.32 -5.39
C PRO A 85 4.33 -15.76 -6.61
N ASN A 86 3.77 -15.94 -7.80
CA ASN A 86 4.41 -15.55 -9.06
C ASN A 86 4.24 -14.06 -9.39
N PHE A 87 3.06 -13.49 -9.12
CA PHE A 87 2.72 -12.15 -9.59
C PHE A 87 2.76 -11.07 -8.50
N ILE A 88 2.62 -11.44 -7.22
CA ILE A 88 2.63 -10.50 -6.10
C ILE A 88 3.87 -10.68 -5.25
N TYR A 89 4.08 -11.88 -4.67
CA TYR A 89 5.09 -12.08 -3.63
C TYR A 89 6.51 -11.95 -4.18
N THR A 90 6.87 -12.72 -5.21
CA THR A 90 8.22 -12.71 -5.78
C THR A 90 8.61 -11.35 -6.36
N PRO A 91 7.80 -10.70 -7.22
CA PRO A 91 8.15 -9.39 -7.76
C PRO A 91 8.25 -8.29 -6.69
N THR A 92 7.36 -8.33 -5.67
CA THR A 92 7.40 -7.35 -4.58
C THR A 92 8.59 -7.59 -3.67
N LEU A 93 8.92 -8.86 -3.32
CA LEU A 93 10.12 -9.21 -2.56
C LEU A 93 11.41 -8.71 -3.23
N ASN A 94 11.50 -8.84 -4.56
CA ASN A 94 12.66 -8.34 -5.31
C ASN A 94 12.83 -6.82 -5.16
N LEU A 95 11.72 -6.07 -5.19
CA LEU A 95 11.75 -4.62 -4.96
C LEU A 95 12.07 -4.28 -3.51
N VAL A 96 11.47 -5.00 -2.54
CA VAL A 96 11.74 -4.82 -1.10
C VAL A 96 13.24 -5.02 -0.81
N ASN A 97 13.82 -6.11 -1.31
CA ASN A 97 15.25 -6.38 -1.16
C ASN A 97 16.11 -5.27 -1.79
N TYR A 98 15.69 -4.76 -2.95
CA TYR A 98 16.40 -3.65 -3.60
C TYR A 98 16.33 -2.37 -2.77
N VAL A 99 15.15 -1.97 -2.27
CA VAL A 99 15.00 -0.79 -1.41
C VAL A 99 15.85 -0.92 -0.16
N LYS A 100 15.82 -2.09 0.51
CA LYS A 100 16.65 -2.36 1.69
C LYS A 100 18.15 -2.28 1.40
N SER A 101 18.58 -2.67 0.19
CA SER A 101 19.99 -2.52 -0.22
C SER A 101 20.44 -1.06 -0.34
N LEU A 102 19.50 -0.13 -0.45
CA LEU A 102 19.75 1.32 -0.42
C LEU A 102 19.71 1.91 1.01
N ASN A 103 19.57 1.07 2.05
CA ASN A 103 19.41 1.46 3.46
C ASN A 103 18.21 2.38 3.71
N ILE A 104 17.10 2.16 2.98
CA ILE A 104 15.84 2.90 3.10
C ILE A 104 14.74 1.94 3.51
N PRO A 105 13.89 2.31 4.50
CA PRO A 105 12.74 1.52 4.87
C PRO A 105 11.69 1.45 3.75
N VAL A 106 10.94 0.35 3.71
CA VAL A 106 9.93 0.09 2.70
C VAL A 106 8.58 -0.27 3.31
N ILE A 107 7.53 0.41 2.84
CA ILE A 107 6.13 0.12 3.15
C ILE A 107 5.52 -0.58 1.93
N CYS A 108 4.78 -1.68 2.12
CA CYS A 108 4.04 -2.32 1.06
C CYS A 108 2.54 -2.18 1.27
N PHE A 109 1.79 -1.96 0.19
CA PHE A 109 0.32 -1.91 0.18
C PHE A 109 -0.24 -2.96 -0.79
N PRO A 110 -0.36 -4.24 -0.37
CA PRO A 110 -1.01 -5.29 -1.16
C PRO A 110 -2.54 -5.22 -0.96
N ARG A 111 -3.19 -4.34 -1.69
CA ARG A 111 -4.61 -4.05 -1.51
C ARG A 111 -5.49 -5.25 -1.83
N ASP A 112 -6.53 -5.48 -0.99
CA ASP A 112 -7.53 -6.55 -1.12
C ASP A 112 -6.93 -7.97 -1.11
N ILE A 113 -5.67 -8.13 -0.61
CA ILE A 113 -5.06 -9.45 -0.43
C ILE A 113 -5.75 -10.20 0.72
N LYS A 114 -5.92 -11.50 0.60
CA LYS A 114 -6.64 -12.28 1.61
C LYS A 114 -5.81 -12.58 2.87
N ASN A 115 -4.51 -12.72 2.75
CA ASN A 115 -3.62 -13.11 3.84
C ASN A 115 -2.45 -12.14 4.02
N TYR A 116 -2.67 -11.07 4.78
CA TYR A 116 -1.63 -10.09 5.12
C TYR A 116 -0.47 -10.68 5.92
N LYS A 117 -0.75 -11.69 6.78
CA LYS A 117 0.30 -12.35 7.57
C LYS A 117 1.28 -13.07 6.67
N GLU A 118 0.78 -13.92 5.78
CA GLU A 118 1.60 -14.65 4.80
C GLU A 118 2.39 -13.71 3.91
N PHE A 119 1.75 -12.64 3.40
CA PHE A 119 2.44 -11.60 2.64
C PHE A 119 3.63 -11.02 3.41
N CYS A 120 3.43 -10.62 4.68
CA CYS A 120 4.50 -10.06 5.51
C CYS A 120 5.62 -11.06 5.80
N GLU A 121 5.29 -12.33 5.99
CA GLU A 121 6.27 -13.40 6.25
C GLU A 121 7.14 -13.70 5.02
N ILE A 122 6.56 -13.64 3.81
CA ILE A 122 7.26 -13.92 2.55
C ILE A 122 8.01 -12.68 2.04
N VAL A 123 7.31 -11.56 1.92
CA VAL A 123 7.85 -10.33 1.30
C VAL A 123 8.74 -9.54 2.25
N LYS A 124 8.50 -9.64 3.56
CA LYS A 124 9.31 -9.02 4.64
C LYS A 124 9.50 -7.51 4.48
N PRO A 125 8.41 -6.73 4.27
CA PRO A 125 8.52 -5.28 4.28
C PRO A 125 8.86 -4.76 5.69
N ASP A 126 9.28 -3.49 5.80
CA ASP A 126 9.51 -2.86 7.11
C ASP A 126 8.21 -2.37 7.74
N ALA A 127 7.19 -2.08 6.91
CA ALA A 127 5.82 -1.79 7.34
C ALA A 127 4.83 -2.27 6.27
N VAL A 128 3.59 -2.53 6.67
CA VAL A 128 2.50 -2.88 5.75
C VAL A 128 1.34 -1.90 5.87
N ASN A 129 0.91 -1.37 4.72
CA ASN A 129 -0.34 -0.62 4.64
C ASN A 129 -1.49 -1.61 4.43
N ILE A 130 -2.56 -1.44 5.19
CA ILE A 130 -3.76 -2.26 5.09
C ILE A 130 -4.91 -1.47 4.45
N ASP A 131 -5.76 -2.17 3.71
CA ASP A 131 -6.99 -1.58 3.18
C ASP A 131 -8.11 -1.57 4.24
N TYR A 132 -9.21 -0.93 3.91
CA TYR A 132 -10.35 -0.75 4.83
C TYR A 132 -11.31 -1.96 4.89
N ASN A 133 -11.06 -3.01 4.10
CA ASN A 133 -11.91 -4.21 4.09
C ASN A 133 -11.48 -5.25 5.12
N VAL A 134 -10.31 -5.05 5.77
CA VAL A 134 -9.79 -5.98 6.76
C VAL A 134 -10.17 -5.56 8.18
N ASP A 135 -10.35 -6.55 9.05
CA ASP A 135 -10.59 -6.29 10.47
C ASP A 135 -9.29 -5.84 11.17
N PRO A 136 -9.23 -4.60 11.69
CA PRO A 136 -8.04 -4.05 12.31
C PRO A 136 -7.59 -4.81 13.56
N LEU A 137 -8.50 -5.45 14.31
CA LEU A 137 -8.15 -6.28 15.47
C LEU A 137 -7.40 -7.54 15.05
N THR A 138 -7.84 -8.17 13.97
CA THR A 138 -7.15 -9.33 13.40
C THR A 138 -5.75 -8.94 12.90
N ILE A 139 -5.61 -7.79 12.27
CA ILE A 139 -4.31 -7.27 11.83
C ILE A 139 -3.40 -7.02 13.01
N GLN A 140 -3.84 -6.25 14.01
CA GLN A 140 -3.05 -5.92 15.21
C GLN A 140 -2.55 -7.17 15.93
N LYS A 141 -3.39 -8.21 16.01
CA LYS A 141 -3.03 -9.48 16.66
C LYS A 141 -1.97 -10.29 15.88
N ASN A 142 -2.07 -10.32 14.56
CA ASN A 142 -1.30 -11.23 13.71
C ASN A 142 -0.07 -10.60 13.06
N ILE A 143 -0.07 -9.30 12.80
CA ILE A 143 1.06 -8.59 12.20
C ILE A 143 1.96 -8.05 13.32
N LYS A 144 3.28 -8.19 13.16
CA LYS A 144 4.27 -7.77 14.17
C LYS A 144 5.13 -6.59 13.73
N ILE A 145 5.10 -6.27 12.46
CA ILE A 145 5.75 -5.08 11.90
C ILE A 145 4.81 -3.87 11.99
N PRO A 146 5.31 -2.64 11.87
CA PRO A 146 4.49 -1.44 11.80
C PRO A 146 3.36 -1.57 10.76
N VAL A 147 2.16 -1.14 11.16
CA VAL A 147 0.96 -1.12 10.32
C VAL A 147 0.63 0.31 9.93
N GLN A 148 0.25 0.53 8.67
CA GLN A 148 -0.24 1.80 8.18
C GLN A 148 -1.66 1.65 7.63
N GLY A 149 -2.51 2.67 7.79
CA GLY A 149 -3.79 2.74 7.09
C GLY A 149 -4.95 2.02 7.77
N GLY A 150 -5.93 1.62 6.98
CA GLY A 150 -7.09 0.83 7.40
C GLY A 150 -8.40 1.62 7.53
N LEU A 151 -8.38 2.93 7.84
CA LEU A 151 -9.62 3.69 7.98
C LEU A 151 -10.32 3.85 6.61
N ASP A 152 -11.62 3.51 6.55
CA ASP A 152 -12.40 3.67 5.31
C ASP A 152 -12.47 5.15 4.91
N PRO A 153 -12.01 5.55 3.70
CA PRO A 153 -12.10 6.92 3.25
C PRO A 153 -13.54 7.44 3.13
N LYS A 154 -14.55 6.59 3.04
CA LYS A 154 -15.96 6.99 3.04
C LYS A 154 -16.39 7.67 4.34
N ILE A 155 -15.68 7.42 5.45
CA ILE A 155 -15.98 8.06 6.73
C ILE A 155 -15.82 9.59 6.64
N LEU A 156 -14.96 10.08 5.75
CA LEU A 156 -14.78 11.51 5.49
C LEU A 156 -15.99 12.17 4.78
N LEU A 157 -16.93 11.37 4.28
CA LEU A 157 -18.19 11.84 3.70
C LEU A 157 -19.33 11.91 4.72
N THR A 158 -19.08 11.50 5.96
CA THR A 158 -20.07 11.54 7.06
C THR A 158 -19.94 12.83 7.87
N ASP A 159 -20.54 12.87 9.06
CA ASP A 159 -20.37 13.98 9.99
C ASP A 159 -19.09 13.86 10.84
N GLN A 160 -18.75 14.94 11.56
CA GLN A 160 -17.55 15.00 12.39
C GLN A 160 -17.61 14.04 13.60
N GLU A 161 -18.79 13.77 14.14
CA GLU A 161 -18.95 12.87 15.28
C GLU A 161 -18.60 11.43 14.88
N ASN A 162 -19.12 10.96 13.76
CA ASN A 162 -18.83 9.63 13.24
C ASN A 162 -17.37 9.49 12.82
N LEU A 163 -16.82 10.52 12.13
CA LEU A 163 -15.40 10.56 11.77
C LEU A 163 -14.52 10.45 13.02
N LYS A 164 -14.81 11.23 14.06
CA LYS A 164 -14.06 11.18 15.33
C LYS A 164 -14.13 9.81 15.97
N LYS A 165 -15.32 9.23 16.07
CA LYS A 165 -15.55 7.90 16.65
C LYS A 165 -14.72 6.83 15.98
N GLU A 166 -14.78 6.74 14.64
CA GLU A 166 -14.03 5.73 13.89
C GLU A 166 -12.52 6.00 13.92
N THR A 167 -12.09 7.27 13.92
CA THR A 167 -10.68 7.64 14.10
C THR A 167 -10.13 7.15 15.45
N LEU A 168 -10.81 7.46 16.54
CA LEU A 168 -10.40 7.04 17.89
C LEU A 168 -10.38 5.52 18.02
N LYS A 169 -11.33 4.81 17.43
CA LYS A 169 -11.36 3.35 17.39
C LYS A 169 -10.05 2.77 16.79
N TYR A 170 -9.56 3.30 15.67
CA TYR A 170 -8.29 2.83 15.09
C TYR A 170 -7.09 3.18 15.98
N LEU A 171 -7.06 4.39 16.54
CA LEU A 171 -6.00 4.79 17.45
C LEU A 171 -5.96 3.89 18.70
N ASP A 172 -7.11 3.58 19.29
CA ASP A 172 -7.23 2.69 20.46
C ASP A 172 -6.79 1.25 20.14
N ILE A 173 -7.18 0.72 18.98
CA ILE A 173 -6.79 -0.64 18.55
C ILE A 173 -5.27 -0.75 18.41
N PHE A 174 -4.63 0.26 17.84
CA PHE A 174 -3.20 0.23 17.56
C PHE A 174 -2.33 0.98 18.58
N LYS A 175 -2.88 1.45 19.73
CA LYS A 175 -2.14 2.25 20.73
C LYS A 175 -0.84 1.61 21.24
N ASP A 176 -0.83 0.28 21.37
CA ASP A 176 0.32 -0.51 21.82
C ASP A 176 1.05 -1.22 20.67
N HIS A 177 0.76 -0.82 19.43
CA HIS A 177 1.36 -1.37 18.22
C HIS A 177 1.96 -0.25 17.37
N PRO A 178 3.15 -0.43 16.77
CA PRO A 178 3.70 0.58 15.86
C PRO A 178 2.72 0.88 14.71
N TYR A 179 2.15 2.09 14.70
CA TYR A 179 1.10 2.44 13.77
C TYR A 179 1.34 3.80 13.12
N ILE A 180 1.17 3.84 11.80
CA ILE A 180 1.17 5.05 11.00
C ILE A 180 -0.27 5.32 10.58
N PHE A 181 -0.92 6.31 11.20
CA PHE A 181 -2.30 6.62 10.85
C PHE A 181 -2.41 7.05 9.38
N ASN A 182 -3.28 6.38 8.66
CA ASN A 182 -3.63 6.70 7.28
C ASN A 182 -5.02 6.09 6.95
N LEU A 183 -5.58 6.50 5.81
CA LEU A 183 -6.74 5.85 5.24
C LEU A 183 -6.34 4.50 4.60
N GLY A 184 -7.30 3.58 4.49
CA GLY A 184 -7.11 2.30 3.81
C GLY A 184 -7.18 2.40 2.28
N HIS A 185 -7.36 3.59 1.72
CA HIS A 185 -7.29 3.94 0.29
C HIS A 185 -7.19 5.45 0.12
N GLY A 186 -7.06 5.93 -1.13
CA GLY A 186 -7.12 7.36 -1.44
C GLY A 186 -8.46 7.98 -1.06
N ILE A 187 -8.45 9.28 -0.75
CA ILE A 187 -9.68 10.06 -0.49
C ILE A 187 -10.57 10.10 -1.73
N LEU A 188 -11.87 10.19 -1.49
CA LEU A 188 -12.86 10.29 -2.56
C LEU A 188 -12.95 11.73 -3.08
N PRO A 189 -13.29 11.92 -4.37
CA PRO A 189 -13.39 13.26 -4.96
C PRO A 189 -14.36 14.19 -4.23
N GLU A 190 -15.38 13.63 -3.61
CA GLU A 190 -16.43 14.35 -2.87
C GLU A 190 -15.99 14.76 -1.46
N THR A 191 -14.81 14.35 -1.01
CA THR A 191 -14.30 14.65 0.33
C THR A 191 -14.05 16.15 0.49
N LYS A 192 -14.68 16.74 1.49
CA LYS A 192 -14.49 18.16 1.83
C LYS A 192 -13.16 18.34 2.56
N PRO A 193 -12.34 19.36 2.22
CA PRO A 193 -11.08 19.65 2.89
C PRO A 193 -11.21 19.78 4.41
N GLU A 194 -12.31 20.41 4.90
CA GLU A 194 -12.57 20.62 6.31
C GLU A 194 -12.68 19.30 7.11
N MET A 195 -13.14 18.21 6.46
CA MET A 195 -13.20 16.89 7.09
C MET A 195 -11.81 16.28 7.24
N VAL A 196 -10.91 16.54 6.29
CA VAL A 196 -9.51 16.12 6.39
C VAL A 196 -8.79 16.91 7.50
N GLU A 197 -9.03 18.22 7.59
CA GLU A 197 -8.49 19.06 8.66
C GLU A 197 -8.97 18.59 10.04
N TYR A 198 -10.27 18.27 10.15
CA TYR A 198 -10.85 17.75 11.39
C TYR A 198 -10.25 16.38 11.77
N LEU A 199 -10.05 15.48 10.80
CA LEU A 199 -9.37 14.20 11.00
C LEU A 199 -7.96 14.41 11.58
N ILE A 200 -7.16 15.27 10.93
CA ILE A 200 -5.79 15.57 11.37
C ILE A 200 -5.76 16.14 12.78
N LYS A 201 -6.70 17.06 13.10
CA LYS A 201 -6.84 17.61 14.43
C LYS A 201 -7.17 16.51 15.46
N THR A 202 -8.16 15.67 15.17
CA THR A 202 -8.56 14.55 16.04
C THR A 202 -7.38 13.61 16.36
N ILE A 203 -6.53 13.30 15.36
CA ILE A 203 -5.35 12.46 15.56
C ILE A 203 -4.30 13.14 16.44
N LYS A 204 -4.11 14.46 16.30
CA LYS A 204 -3.13 15.21 17.08
C LYS A 204 -3.54 15.46 18.54
N ASP A 205 -4.84 15.47 18.77
CA ASP A 205 -5.44 15.70 20.11
C ASP A 205 -5.56 14.40 20.93
N TYR A 206 -5.31 13.21 20.29
CA TYR A 206 -5.26 11.90 20.94
C TYR A 206 -3.91 11.67 21.60
#